data_c0fcbe39947c282bd4260efc07e5343a
#
_entry.id   c0fcbe39947c282bd4260efc07e5343a
#
_cell.length_a   1.000
_cell.length_b   1.000
_cell.length_c   1.000
_cell.angle_alpha   90.00
_cell.angle_beta   90.00
_cell.angle_gamma   90.00
#
_symmetry.space_group_name_H-M   'P 1'
#
loop_
_entity.id
_entity.type
_entity.pdbx_description
1 polymer ?
#
loop_
_entity_poly.entity_id
_entity_poly.type
_entity_poly.pdbx_seq_one_letter_code
_entity_poly.pdbx_strand_id
1 'polypeptide(L)'
;MNIARKLCTIHHSYVSRNLYRKFRFSAINFDSGTTSQPQVKEEKFDFEDLNVLQRTERRKPKIQPFMKDVFTSVFNRELLAYPEILNKEETENLERRLEAINRVFTDLQKSAEERKEILKQTKMYAAPVCWTRNGLAANNTEMLLYLEAISKDFQLGQDLSDHWVGLKALQQGLTQEQYSMIIDDLISGEHTIALGVKERVAERITQPDFRTEAVMDGQGVWRICGEKVCRYKNGYILVLCSLEAARLKAFLIHPNAQGVTLNGPFVNFLNTPGTPLDQISETDLAQTLCMSRLHAAVLCRSRLTSAVYSVVDYTRPRVFSGQPLSELSTIRATIGDALLDIYACESAEFFTAGLLDGYADADAELEMAMCRNFMVNHGLSSMLKLVSIPELDKEEECKQLLDDMRHLACRGESLDSVNMFIALNGIHHAGKAMSQEVKQIRNPLMHPTFIIKKVLANRHQEKDDPKLNLFLIEHLHPSLKLPSDQLEYCVLRMRFACETLMARHGAKIPNAYTELSRLAEAATEILMMTAVLARASRSYCIGLRNAEIEMKLAACFVERTRDRVRKIIKEIDDGEYLNLDHFTVEFGRKVLDNKSMLVEKPIARTFW
;
A
#
# COMPACT_ATOMS: atom_id res chain seq x y z
N MET A 1 -14.80 -6.28 -26.71
CA MET A 1 -13.92 -5.26 -27.35
C MET A 1 -14.15 -3.83 -26.86
N ASN A 2 -15.32 -3.47 -26.35
CA ASN A 2 -15.60 -2.10 -25.84
C ASN A 2 -15.18 -1.85 -24.39
N ILE A 3 -14.91 -2.87 -23.61
CA ILE A 3 -14.64 -2.80 -22.17
C ILE A 3 -13.18 -2.37 -21.90
N ALA A 4 -12.22 -2.92 -22.66
CA ALA A 4 -10.81 -2.53 -22.52
C ALA A 4 -10.52 -1.07 -22.95
N ARG A 5 -11.35 -0.51 -23.84
CA ARG A 5 -11.26 0.91 -24.22
C ARG A 5 -11.72 1.86 -23.11
N LYS A 6 -12.70 1.46 -22.30
CA LYS A 6 -13.20 2.33 -21.19
C LYS A 6 -12.23 2.36 -20.00
N LEU A 7 -11.50 1.29 -19.71
CA LEU A 7 -10.47 1.26 -18.64
C LEU A 7 -9.25 2.09 -18.97
N CYS A 8 -8.75 1.94 -20.21
CA CYS A 8 -7.73 2.85 -20.71
C CYS A 8 -8.23 4.29 -20.72
N THR A 9 -9.53 4.54 -20.92
CA THR A 9 -10.09 5.89 -20.95
C THR A 9 -10.31 6.47 -19.56
N ILE A 10 -10.66 5.68 -18.54
CA ILE A 10 -10.82 6.18 -17.17
C ILE A 10 -9.46 6.43 -16.53
N HIS A 11 -8.50 5.50 -16.66
CA HIS A 11 -7.13 5.74 -16.21
C HIS A 11 -6.37 6.73 -17.09
N HIS A 12 -6.65 6.80 -18.40
CA HIS A 12 -6.13 7.84 -19.29
C HIS A 12 -6.80 9.19 -19.07
N SER A 13 -8.08 9.24 -18.65
CA SER A 13 -8.70 10.52 -18.32
C SER A 13 -8.20 11.09 -17.00
N TYR A 14 -7.85 10.23 -16.02
CA TYR A 14 -7.27 10.66 -14.75
C TYR A 14 -5.85 11.24 -14.92
N VAL A 15 -5.01 10.60 -15.73
CA VAL A 15 -3.60 11.00 -15.87
C VAL A 15 -3.40 11.95 -17.05
N SER A 16 -4.12 11.79 -18.16
CA SER A 16 -3.87 12.58 -19.38
C SER A 16 -4.54 13.97 -19.38
N ARG A 17 -5.66 14.18 -18.69
CA ARG A 17 -6.29 15.50 -18.64
C ARG A 17 -5.53 16.52 -17.79
N ASN A 18 -4.88 16.09 -16.72
CA ASN A 18 -4.04 16.99 -15.93
C ASN A 18 -2.69 17.30 -16.60
N LEU A 19 -2.19 16.41 -17.47
CA LEU A 19 -0.98 16.66 -18.26
C LEU A 19 -1.24 17.58 -19.45
N TYR A 20 -2.42 17.49 -20.11
CA TYR A 20 -2.75 18.39 -21.24
C TYR A 20 -2.98 19.85 -20.81
N ARG A 21 -3.39 20.12 -19.59
CA ARG A 21 -3.50 21.51 -19.08
C ARG A 21 -2.16 22.17 -18.76
N LYS A 22 -1.13 21.41 -18.41
CA LYS A 22 0.23 21.96 -18.14
C LYS A 22 1.09 22.16 -19.39
N PHE A 23 0.71 21.60 -20.55
CA PHE A 23 1.51 21.69 -21.79
C PHE A 23 1.01 22.71 -22.83
N ARG A 24 0.08 23.59 -22.48
CA ARG A 24 -0.45 24.58 -23.45
C ARG A 24 0.24 25.95 -23.41
N PHE A 25 1.33 26.13 -22.68
CA PHE A 25 2.09 27.37 -22.70
C PHE A 25 3.60 27.11 -22.77
N SER A 26 4.11 26.94 -23.97
CA SER A 26 5.40 27.48 -24.43
C SER A 26 5.59 27.17 -25.91
N ALA A 27 5.06 28.02 -26.76
CA ALA A 27 5.63 28.21 -28.09
C ALA A 27 6.91 29.03 -27.87
N ILE A 28 8.07 28.41 -28.01
CA ILE A 28 9.34 29.11 -27.92
C ILE A 28 9.63 29.64 -29.32
N ASN A 29 9.59 30.94 -29.46
CA ASN A 29 10.24 31.66 -30.56
C ASN A 29 11.76 31.53 -30.36
N PHE A 30 12.42 30.99 -31.37
CA PHE A 30 13.86 31.14 -31.53
C PHE A 30 14.14 32.57 -31.94
N ASP A 31 14.82 33.31 -31.09
CA ASP A 31 15.54 34.48 -31.50
C ASP A 31 16.95 34.50 -30.89
N SER A 32 17.87 34.92 -31.74
CA SER A 32 19.31 34.80 -31.63
C SER A 32 19.93 35.77 -30.63
N GLY A 33 20.83 35.23 -29.81
CA GLY A 33 22.06 35.93 -29.39
C GLY A 33 21.94 36.90 -28.25
N THR A 34 22.47 36.51 -27.11
CA THR A 34 23.54 37.19 -26.34
C THR A 34 23.75 36.44 -25.00
N THR A 35 24.97 36.07 -24.77
CA THR A 35 25.52 35.56 -23.51
C THR A 35 25.30 36.55 -22.39
N SER A 36 24.44 36.24 -21.42
CA SER A 36 24.42 36.90 -20.13
C SER A 36 24.54 35.83 -19.02
N GLN A 37 25.53 36.03 -18.17
CA GLN A 37 25.79 35.23 -16.96
C GLN A 37 24.53 35.14 -16.09
N PRO A 38 24.27 34.02 -15.41
CA PRO A 38 23.18 33.93 -14.46
C PRO A 38 23.41 34.87 -13.30
N GLN A 39 22.57 35.91 -13.20
CA GLN A 39 22.51 36.72 -11.99
C GLN A 39 22.05 35.84 -10.85
N VAL A 40 22.92 35.60 -9.88
CA VAL A 40 22.53 35.10 -8.56
C VAL A 40 21.59 36.14 -7.97
N LYS A 41 20.31 35.84 -7.88
CA LYS A 41 19.36 36.64 -7.10
C LYS A 41 19.81 36.56 -5.65
N GLU A 42 20.29 37.64 -5.08
CA GLU A 42 20.44 37.80 -3.64
C GLU A 42 19.04 37.61 -3.02
N GLU A 43 18.83 36.47 -2.35
CA GLU A 43 17.64 36.26 -1.53
C GLU A 43 17.67 37.30 -0.40
N LYS A 44 16.80 38.30 -0.46
CA LYS A 44 16.59 39.23 0.65
C LYS A 44 16.15 38.41 1.88
N PHE A 45 16.96 38.51 2.92
CA PHE A 45 16.68 37.94 4.23
C PHE A 45 15.42 38.60 4.78
N ASP A 46 14.32 37.80 4.87
CA ASP A 46 13.06 38.25 5.44
C ASP A 46 13.05 37.93 6.93
N PHE A 47 12.74 38.90 7.78
CA PHE A 47 12.70 38.72 9.23
C PHE A 47 11.63 37.72 9.69
N GLU A 48 10.64 37.38 8.82
CA GLU A 48 9.69 36.30 9.05
C GLU A 48 10.31 34.91 9.00
N ASP A 49 11.52 34.76 8.42
CA ASP A 49 12.28 33.50 8.42
C ASP A 49 12.89 33.13 9.78
N LEU A 50 12.80 34.01 10.77
CA LEU A 50 13.21 33.74 12.16
C LEU A 50 12.21 32.89 12.94
N ASN A 51 11.00 32.67 12.41
CA ASN A 51 10.03 31.80 13.06
C ASN A 51 10.36 30.33 12.75
N VAL A 52 11.00 29.66 13.70
CA VAL A 52 11.52 28.29 13.58
C VAL A 52 10.43 27.29 13.15
N LEU A 53 9.18 27.50 13.55
CA LEU A 53 8.03 26.68 13.18
C LEU A 53 7.65 26.84 11.70
N GLN A 54 7.65 28.06 11.18
CA GLN A 54 7.41 28.33 9.76
C GLN A 54 8.57 27.85 8.88
N ARG A 55 9.79 27.83 9.41
CA ARG A 55 10.99 27.34 8.72
C ARG A 55 10.96 25.83 8.50
N THR A 56 10.42 25.07 9.42
CA THR A 56 10.28 23.60 9.32
C THR A 56 9.16 23.20 8.35
N GLU A 57 8.04 23.93 8.32
CA GLU A 57 6.93 23.63 7.39
C GLU A 57 7.24 24.04 5.94
N ARG A 58 8.00 25.11 5.72
CA ARG A 58 8.32 25.63 4.38
C ARG A 58 9.40 24.82 3.63
N ARG A 59 10.14 23.91 4.27
CA ARG A 59 11.36 23.31 3.69
C ARG A 59 11.38 21.78 3.61
N LYS A 60 10.23 21.11 3.62
CA LYS A 60 10.27 19.69 3.28
C LYS A 60 10.77 19.54 1.83
N PRO A 61 11.85 18.79 1.59
CA PRO A 61 12.36 18.59 0.24
C PRO A 61 11.33 17.82 -0.59
N LYS A 62 11.30 18.07 -1.90
CA LYS A 62 10.51 17.26 -2.82
C LYS A 62 11.29 16.03 -3.23
N ILE A 63 10.61 14.90 -3.32
CA ILE A 63 11.19 13.64 -3.76
C ILE A 63 10.51 13.14 -5.04
N GLN A 64 11.26 12.46 -5.90
CA GLN A 64 10.71 11.71 -7.01
C GLN A 64 10.01 10.45 -6.50
N PRO A 65 8.99 9.94 -7.21
CA PRO A 65 8.27 8.74 -6.80
C PRO A 65 9.18 7.52 -6.73
N PHE A 66 9.49 7.03 -5.53
CA PHE A 66 10.53 6.02 -5.34
C PHE A 66 10.24 4.70 -6.06
N MET A 67 9.14 4.02 -5.70
CA MET A 67 8.85 2.71 -6.30
C MET A 67 8.47 2.80 -7.79
N LYS A 68 7.89 3.90 -8.25
CA LYS A 68 7.65 4.10 -9.69
C LYS A 68 8.97 4.16 -10.49
N ASP A 69 9.99 4.79 -9.93
CA ASP A 69 11.33 4.88 -10.56
C ASP A 69 12.05 3.53 -10.57
N VAL A 70 11.83 2.66 -9.58
CA VAL A 70 12.40 1.30 -9.55
C VAL A 70 12.01 0.47 -10.78
N PHE A 71 10.82 0.68 -11.37
CA PHE A 71 10.41 0.02 -12.61
C PHE A 71 11.31 0.38 -13.82
N THR A 72 12.08 1.45 -13.71
CA THR A 72 13.05 1.89 -14.71
C THR A 72 14.51 1.66 -14.30
N SER A 73 14.75 0.96 -13.19
CA SER A 73 16.05 0.80 -12.51
C SER A 73 16.69 2.12 -12.06
N VAL A 74 15.90 3.17 -11.88
CA VAL A 74 16.34 4.36 -11.19
C VAL A 74 16.09 4.16 -9.70
N PHE A 75 17.13 4.27 -8.91
CA PHE A 75 17.07 4.01 -7.47
C PHE A 75 17.62 5.22 -6.70
N ASN A 76 16.79 5.80 -5.87
CA ASN A 76 17.24 6.87 -4.97
C ASN A 76 17.99 6.26 -3.78
N ARG A 77 19.32 6.33 -3.82
CA ARG A 77 20.21 5.73 -2.81
C ARG A 77 20.12 6.40 -1.45
N GLU A 78 19.75 7.68 -1.40
CA GLU A 78 19.60 8.43 -0.14
C GLU A 78 18.55 7.83 0.78
N LEU A 79 17.55 7.15 0.20
CA LEU A 79 16.50 6.47 0.94
C LEU A 79 16.98 5.19 1.66
N LEU A 80 18.19 4.71 1.37
CA LEU A 80 18.84 3.66 2.18
C LEU A 80 19.29 4.17 3.56
N ALA A 81 19.35 5.48 3.77
CA ALA A 81 19.34 6.07 5.09
C ALA A 81 17.90 6.04 5.61
N TYR A 82 17.58 5.07 6.46
CA TYR A 82 16.22 4.86 6.97
C TYR A 82 15.64 6.14 7.60
N PRO A 83 14.38 6.54 7.30
CA PRO A 83 13.86 7.83 7.74
C PRO A 83 13.81 7.99 9.26
N GLU A 84 14.31 9.12 9.76
CA GLU A 84 14.20 9.54 11.17
C GLU A 84 13.33 10.78 11.23
N ILE A 85 12.07 10.63 11.61
CA ILE A 85 11.07 11.70 11.57
C ILE A 85 10.90 12.38 12.92
N LEU A 86 10.92 11.59 14.01
CA LEU A 86 10.63 12.08 15.35
C LEU A 86 11.92 12.56 16.04
N ASN A 87 11.86 13.73 16.65
CA ASN A 87 12.89 14.19 17.56
C ASN A 87 12.74 13.53 18.95
N LYS A 88 13.71 13.78 19.86
CA LYS A 88 13.74 13.15 21.18
C LYS A 88 12.50 13.48 22.02
N GLU A 89 12.06 14.73 22.02
CA GLU A 89 10.90 15.20 22.79
C GLU A 89 9.60 14.61 22.25
N GLU A 90 9.45 14.56 20.93
CA GLU A 90 8.31 13.92 20.25
C GLU A 90 8.26 12.43 20.59
N THR A 91 9.39 11.75 20.57
CA THR A 91 9.49 10.33 20.94
C THR A 91 9.07 10.09 22.39
N GLU A 92 9.55 10.89 23.36
CA GLU A 92 9.18 10.76 24.76
C GLU A 92 7.69 11.03 25.00
N ASN A 93 7.11 11.98 24.29
CA ASN A 93 5.67 12.28 24.34
C ASN A 93 4.83 11.15 23.76
N LEU A 94 5.27 10.58 22.64
CA LEU A 94 4.66 9.44 21.99
C LEU A 94 4.68 8.21 22.91
N GLU A 95 5.84 7.86 23.49
CA GLU A 95 6.00 6.73 24.41
C GLU A 95 5.05 6.83 25.61
N ARG A 96 4.90 8.01 26.21
CA ARG A 96 3.94 8.22 27.32
C ARG A 96 2.48 7.94 26.92
N ARG A 97 2.08 8.36 25.71
CA ARG A 97 0.73 8.09 25.20
C ARG A 97 0.54 6.60 24.87
N LEU A 98 1.53 5.99 24.23
CA LEU A 98 1.51 4.56 23.92
C LEU A 98 1.44 3.71 25.20
N GLU A 99 2.16 4.09 26.26
CA GLU A 99 2.10 3.39 27.55
C GLU A 99 0.68 3.44 28.15
N ALA A 100 0.02 4.61 28.11
CA ALA A 100 -1.35 4.75 28.59
C ALA A 100 -2.35 3.87 27.81
N ILE A 101 -2.23 3.85 26.47
CA ILE A 101 -3.05 3.00 25.60
C ILE A 101 -2.75 1.52 25.87
N ASN A 102 -1.48 1.13 25.87
CA ASN A 102 -1.09 -0.26 26.06
C ASN A 102 -1.55 -0.86 27.39
N ARG A 103 -1.56 -0.08 28.49
CA ARG A 103 -2.09 -0.54 29.78
C ARG A 103 -3.54 -1.01 29.69
N VAL A 104 -4.38 -0.31 28.92
CA VAL A 104 -5.79 -0.65 28.77
C VAL A 104 -6.03 -1.74 27.75
N PHE A 105 -5.31 -1.71 26.62
CA PHE A 105 -5.51 -2.67 25.54
C PHE A 105 -4.81 -4.02 25.77
N THR A 106 -3.86 -4.11 26.70
CA THR A 106 -3.25 -5.40 27.09
C THR A 106 -4.09 -6.13 28.13
N ASP A 107 -4.92 -5.42 28.89
CA ASP A 107 -5.79 -6.01 29.88
C ASP A 107 -7.08 -6.52 29.21
N LEU A 108 -7.18 -7.84 29.09
CA LEU A 108 -8.34 -8.52 28.48
C LEU A 108 -9.63 -8.36 29.27
N GLN A 109 -9.56 -7.98 30.56
CA GLN A 109 -10.73 -7.78 31.42
C GLN A 109 -11.39 -6.41 31.22
N LYS A 110 -10.72 -5.50 30.54
CA LYS A 110 -11.25 -4.16 30.25
C LYS A 110 -12.42 -4.19 29.29
N SER A 111 -13.48 -3.46 29.64
CA SER A 111 -14.68 -3.35 28.81
C SER A 111 -14.43 -2.54 27.52
N ALA A 112 -15.33 -2.68 26.55
CA ALA A 112 -15.28 -1.87 25.34
C ALA A 112 -15.46 -0.37 25.63
N GLU A 113 -16.24 -0.02 26.67
CA GLU A 113 -16.46 1.34 27.13
C GLU A 113 -15.18 1.95 27.71
N GLU A 114 -14.46 1.19 28.56
CA GLU A 114 -13.17 1.65 29.12
C GLU A 114 -12.12 1.89 28.02
N ARG A 115 -12.09 1.02 26.99
CA ARG A 115 -11.21 1.21 25.83
C ARG A 115 -11.55 2.46 25.03
N LYS A 116 -12.83 2.73 24.80
CA LYS A 116 -13.28 3.97 24.16
C LYS A 116 -12.95 5.20 24.99
N GLU A 117 -13.12 5.12 26.30
CA GLU A 117 -12.83 6.23 27.20
C GLU A 117 -11.34 6.61 27.18
N ILE A 118 -10.42 5.63 27.21
CA ILE A 118 -8.99 5.93 27.11
C ILE A 118 -8.65 6.56 25.74
N LEU A 119 -9.32 6.14 24.65
CA LEU A 119 -9.12 6.75 23.33
C LEU A 119 -9.59 8.21 23.30
N LYS A 120 -10.66 8.56 24.01
CA LYS A 120 -11.10 9.95 24.20
C LYS A 120 -10.07 10.74 25.00
N GLN A 121 -9.65 10.23 26.18
CA GLN A 121 -8.67 10.87 27.05
C GLN A 121 -7.31 11.09 26.38
N THR A 122 -6.86 10.13 25.56
CA THR A 122 -5.61 10.22 24.79
C THR A 122 -5.77 10.97 23.47
N LYS A 123 -6.98 11.48 23.17
CA LYS A 123 -7.34 12.21 21.94
C LYS A 123 -7.11 11.41 20.64
N MET A 124 -7.27 10.10 20.69
CA MET A 124 -7.04 9.26 19.51
C MET A 124 -8.05 9.53 18.39
N TYR A 125 -9.29 9.92 18.71
CA TYR A 125 -10.26 10.34 17.70
C TYR A 125 -9.83 11.62 16.97
N ALA A 126 -9.03 12.47 17.60
CA ALA A 126 -8.50 13.71 17.05
C ALA A 126 -7.03 13.59 16.58
N ALA A 127 -6.46 12.38 16.46
CA ALA A 127 -5.04 12.21 16.19
C ALA A 127 -4.53 12.98 14.95
N PRO A 128 -5.14 12.92 13.75
CA PRO A 128 -4.68 13.66 12.59
C PRO A 128 -5.07 15.14 12.56
N VAL A 129 -5.91 15.60 13.49
CA VAL A 129 -6.41 16.98 13.54
C VAL A 129 -5.35 17.91 14.13
N CYS A 130 -5.22 19.13 13.58
CA CYS A 130 -4.23 20.08 14.06
C CYS A 130 -4.49 20.48 15.53
N TRP A 131 -3.42 20.83 16.25
CA TRP A 131 -3.47 21.20 17.66
C TRP A 131 -4.29 22.49 17.94
N THR A 132 -4.40 23.39 16.97
CA THR A 132 -5.25 24.58 17.06
C THR A 132 -6.75 24.26 17.21
N ARG A 133 -7.16 23.06 16.82
CA ARG A 133 -8.51 22.52 16.97
C ARG A 133 -8.56 21.37 18.00
N ASN A 134 -7.73 21.44 19.02
CA ASN A 134 -7.65 20.46 20.10
C ASN A 134 -7.25 19.03 19.66
N GLY A 135 -6.68 18.85 18.46
CA GLY A 135 -6.12 17.60 17.97
C GLY A 135 -4.70 17.36 18.44
N LEU A 136 -4.08 16.26 17.94
CA LEU A 136 -2.69 15.91 18.23
C LEU A 136 -1.73 16.34 17.12
N ALA A 137 -2.23 16.67 15.93
CA ALA A 137 -1.43 16.88 14.73
C ALA A 137 -0.45 15.72 14.45
N ALA A 138 -0.88 14.48 14.80
CA ALA A 138 -0.03 13.30 14.67
C ALA A 138 0.37 13.08 13.22
N ASN A 139 1.66 12.83 13.00
CA ASN A 139 2.20 12.46 11.70
C ASN A 139 1.86 10.98 11.36
N ASN A 140 2.17 10.54 10.15
CA ASN A 140 1.83 9.18 9.73
C ASN A 140 2.60 8.13 10.57
N THR A 141 3.86 8.38 10.91
CA THR A 141 4.68 7.50 11.76
C THR A 141 4.07 7.30 13.14
N GLU A 142 3.62 8.38 13.80
CA GLU A 142 2.91 8.29 15.09
C GLU A 142 1.59 7.54 14.96
N MET A 143 0.82 7.81 13.89
CA MET A 143 -0.48 7.17 13.65
C MET A 143 -0.34 5.65 13.48
N LEU A 144 0.71 5.15 12.82
CA LEU A 144 0.95 3.70 12.71
C LEU A 144 1.22 3.07 14.09
N LEU A 145 1.99 3.73 14.96
CA LEU A 145 2.28 3.23 16.31
C LEU A 145 1.02 3.23 17.20
N TYR A 146 0.19 4.27 17.12
CA TYR A 146 -1.11 4.28 17.80
C TYR A 146 -2.02 3.16 17.28
N LEU A 147 -2.09 2.97 15.97
CA LEU A 147 -2.90 1.94 15.36
C LEU A 147 -2.45 0.54 15.79
N GLU A 148 -1.15 0.29 15.84
CA GLU A 148 -0.58 -0.97 16.33
C GLU A 148 -0.98 -1.25 17.78
N ALA A 149 -0.86 -0.27 18.68
CA ALA A 149 -1.23 -0.41 20.08
C ALA A 149 -2.74 -0.70 20.24
N ILE A 150 -3.59 -0.03 19.47
CA ILE A 150 -5.06 -0.16 19.53
C ILE A 150 -5.54 -1.43 18.83
N SER A 151 -4.81 -1.94 17.84
CA SER A 151 -5.18 -3.11 17.04
C SER A 151 -5.33 -4.42 17.83
N LYS A 152 -4.94 -4.47 19.09
CA LYS A 152 -5.28 -5.56 20.02
C LYS A 152 -6.80 -5.73 20.12
N ASP A 153 -7.57 -4.64 20.02
CA ASP A 153 -8.99 -4.66 19.68
C ASP A 153 -9.12 -4.36 18.17
N PHE A 154 -9.22 -5.45 17.40
CA PHE A 154 -9.23 -5.37 15.94
C PHE A 154 -10.37 -4.50 15.38
N GLN A 155 -11.57 -4.63 15.96
CA GLN A 155 -12.74 -3.87 15.52
C GLN A 155 -12.53 -2.37 15.71
N LEU A 156 -12.03 -1.99 16.87
CA LEU A 156 -11.80 -0.60 17.23
C LEU A 156 -10.64 -0.01 16.41
N GLY A 157 -9.59 -0.81 16.17
CA GLY A 157 -8.48 -0.41 15.28
C GLY A 157 -8.95 -0.09 13.86
N GLN A 158 -9.84 -0.92 13.30
CA GLN A 158 -10.42 -0.65 11.98
C GLN A 158 -11.32 0.59 11.97
N ASP A 159 -12.19 0.74 12.98
CA ASP A 159 -13.08 1.90 13.06
C ASP A 159 -12.27 3.20 13.14
N LEU A 160 -11.17 3.19 13.90
CA LEU A 160 -10.28 4.34 14.02
C LEU A 160 -9.50 4.62 12.73
N SER A 161 -9.04 3.58 12.05
CA SER A 161 -8.40 3.71 10.74
C SER A 161 -9.32 4.42 9.74
N ASP A 162 -10.56 3.96 9.60
CA ASP A 162 -11.56 4.58 8.71
C ASP A 162 -11.83 6.03 9.12
N HIS A 163 -11.95 6.29 10.42
CA HIS A 163 -12.18 7.62 10.96
C HIS A 163 -11.03 8.58 10.62
N TRP A 164 -9.77 8.18 10.81
CA TRP A 164 -8.62 9.03 10.52
C TRP A 164 -8.47 9.35 9.03
N VAL A 165 -8.68 8.37 8.17
CA VAL A 165 -8.69 8.59 6.72
C VAL A 165 -9.83 9.53 6.33
N GLY A 166 -11.02 9.32 6.90
CA GLY A 166 -12.16 10.20 6.71
C GLY A 166 -11.89 11.64 7.15
N LEU A 167 -11.32 11.84 8.33
CA LEU A 167 -10.95 13.17 8.84
C LEU A 167 -10.01 13.92 7.89
N LYS A 168 -8.96 13.24 7.39
CA LYS A 168 -8.02 13.83 6.41
C LYS A 168 -8.75 14.22 5.12
N ALA A 169 -9.65 13.37 4.61
CA ALA A 169 -10.43 13.67 3.42
C ALA A 169 -11.38 14.86 3.64
N LEU A 170 -12.04 14.94 4.79
CA LEU A 170 -12.94 16.06 5.13
C LEU A 170 -12.18 17.37 5.29
N GLN A 171 -11.02 17.34 5.93
CA GLN A 171 -10.16 18.53 6.10
C GLN A 171 -9.74 19.14 4.75
N GLN A 172 -9.50 18.29 3.75
CA GLN A 172 -9.09 18.71 2.41
C GLN A 172 -10.29 19.03 1.49
N GLY A 173 -11.44 18.40 1.72
CA GLY A 173 -12.56 18.41 0.78
C GLY A 173 -13.70 19.35 1.13
N LEU A 174 -13.85 19.73 2.39
CA LEU A 174 -14.89 20.65 2.85
C LEU A 174 -14.40 22.08 2.92
N THR A 175 -15.34 23.04 2.83
CA THR A 175 -15.03 24.44 3.16
C THR A 175 -14.72 24.59 4.65
N GLN A 176 -13.98 25.63 5.01
CA GLN A 176 -13.63 25.90 6.41
C GLN A 176 -14.87 26.01 7.32
N GLU A 177 -15.95 26.57 6.80
CA GLU A 177 -17.21 26.70 7.53
C GLU A 177 -17.89 25.35 7.76
N GLN A 178 -18.04 24.54 6.68
CA GLN A 178 -18.62 23.20 6.76
C GLN A 178 -17.82 22.30 7.70
N TYR A 179 -16.48 22.33 7.58
CA TYR A 179 -15.59 21.55 8.44
C TYR A 179 -15.72 21.95 9.91
N SER A 180 -15.83 23.26 10.21
CA SER A 180 -15.99 23.78 11.57
C SER A 180 -17.28 23.36 12.24
N MET A 181 -18.34 23.12 11.49
CA MET A 181 -19.64 22.68 12.03
C MET A 181 -19.63 21.23 12.53
N ILE A 182 -18.77 20.39 12.00
CA ILE A 182 -18.81 18.94 12.26
C ILE A 182 -17.59 18.44 13.05
N ILE A 183 -16.51 19.22 13.10
CA ILE A 183 -15.24 18.72 13.65
C ILE A 183 -15.33 18.43 15.15
N ASP A 184 -16.04 19.24 15.92
CA ASP A 184 -16.16 19.07 17.38
C ASP A 184 -16.87 17.76 17.73
N ASP A 185 -17.87 17.35 16.96
CA ASP A 185 -18.57 16.08 17.07
C ASP A 185 -17.63 14.89 16.77
N LEU A 186 -16.80 15.02 15.74
CA LEU A 186 -15.87 13.98 15.34
C LEU A 186 -14.69 13.79 16.31
N ILE A 187 -14.11 14.87 16.82
CA ILE A 187 -12.98 14.81 17.76
C ILE A 187 -13.39 14.33 19.16
N SER A 188 -14.68 14.52 19.52
CA SER A 188 -15.22 14.01 20.79
C SER A 188 -15.29 12.49 20.83
N GLY A 189 -15.32 11.83 19.66
CA GLY A 189 -15.51 10.40 19.52
C GLY A 189 -16.94 9.92 19.80
N GLU A 190 -17.93 10.83 19.81
CA GLU A 190 -19.34 10.44 19.86
C GLU A 190 -19.79 9.82 18.55
N HIS A 191 -19.37 10.44 17.45
CA HIS A 191 -19.55 9.90 16.11
C HIS A 191 -18.21 9.63 15.42
N THR A 192 -18.17 8.59 14.64
CA THR A 192 -17.00 8.23 13.79
C THR A 192 -17.37 8.28 12.32
N ILE A 193 -16.37 8.34 11.46
CA ILE A 193 -16.55 8.32 10.01
C ILE A 193 -16.31 6.89 9.53
N ALA A 194 -17.26 6.34 8.80
CA ALA A 194 -17.10 5.09 8.08
C ALA A 194 -16.82 5.34 6.59
N LEU A 195 -16.00 4.51 5.95
CA LEU A 195 -15.64 4.64 4.54
C LEU A 195 -16.54 3.78 3.67
N GLY A 196 -17.40 4.40 2.88
CA GLY A 196 -18.27 3.79 1.88
C GLY A 196 -17.65 3.83 0.48
N VAL A 197 -16.49 3.19 0.30
CA VAL A 197 -15.78 3.16 -0.99
C VAL A 197 -16.17 1.94 -1.81
N LYS A 198 -16.28 0.76 -1.18
CA LYS A 198 -16.49 -0.52 -1.85
C LYS A 198 -17.94 -0.77 -2.21
N GLU A 199 -18.18 -1.21 -3.46
CA GLU A 199 -19.49 -1.66 -3.94
C GLU A 199 -19.81 -3.09 -3.49
N ARG A 200 -21.11 -3.45 -3.40
CA ARG A 200 -21.54 -4.82 -3.11
C ARG A 200 -21.18 -5.80 -4.23
N VAL A 201 -21.37 -5.37 -5.47
CA VAL A 201 -21.04 -6.20 -6.61
C VAL A 201 -19.54 -6.24 -6.75
N ALA A 202 -19.00 -7.45 -6.79
CA ALA A 202 -17.56 -7.66 -6.85
C ALA A 202 -16.94 -6.85 -7.96
N GLU A 203 -16.02 -6.00 -7.55
CA GLU A 203 -15.14 -5.31 -8.45
C GLU A 203 -14.41 -6.34 -9.30
N ARG A 204 -14.43 -6.13 -10.57
CA ARG A 204 -13.51 -6.86 -11.42
C ARG A 204 -12.13 -6.26 -11.26
N ILE A 205 -11.12 -7.10 -11.42
CA ILE A 205 -9.69 -6.77 -11.30
C ILE A 205 -9.31 -5.45 -11.98
N THR A 206 -10.04 -5.04 -12.98
CA THR A 206 -9.68 -3.92 -13.85
C THR A 206 -10.68 -2.79 -13.92
N GLN A 207 -11.85 -2.95 -13.30
CA GLN A 207 -12.90 -1.92 -13.37
C GLN A 207 -13.78 -1.97 -12.13
N PRO A 208 -13.67 -0.99 -11.22
CA PRO A 208 -14.70 -0.78 -10.23
C PRO A 208 -15.99 -0.37 -10.99
N ASP A 209 -17.03 -1.20 -10.87
CA ASP A 209 -18.36 -0.88 -11.38
C ASP A 209 -19.08 -0.05 -10.31
N PHE A 210 -18.88 1.27 -10.36
CA PHE A 210 -19.53 2.19 -9.43
C PHE A 210 -21.00 2.33 -9.81
N ARG A 211 -21.87 1.66 -9.07
CA ARG A 211 -23.33 1.71 -9.21
C ARG A 211 -23.99 2.68 -8.25
N THR A 212 -23.26 3.14 -7.24
CA THR A 212 -23.73 4.19 -6.35
C THR A 212 -23.57 5.52 -7.06
N GLU A 213 -24.70 6.14 -7.36
CA GLU A 213 -24.77 7.38 -8.12
C GLU A 213 -25.20 8.54 -7.23
N ALA A 214 -24.72 9.74 -7.54
CA ALA A 214 -25.16 10.97 -6.94
C ALA A 214 -25.71 11.90 -8.03
N VAL A 215 -26.94 12.35 -7.82
CA VAL A 215 -27.66 13.26 -8.75
C VAL A 215 -28.11 14.50 -7.99
N MET A 216 -27.97 15.66 -8.60
CA MET A 216 -28.47 16.92 -8.03
C MET A 216 -29.97 17.05 -8.27
N ASP A 217 -30.75 17.25 -7.22
CA ASP A 217 -32.18 17.49 -7.34
C ASP A 217 -32.49 18.92 -7.78
N GLY A 218 -33.77 19.17 -8.10
CA GLY A 218 -34.22 20.51 -8.54
C GLY A 218 -34.08 21.61 -7.48
N GLN A 219 -33.73 21.27 -6.25
CA GLN A 219 -33.49 22.21 -5.15
C GLN A 219 -31.98 22.44 -4.89
N GLY A 220 -31.10 21.85 -5.69
CA GLY A 220 -29.65 21.97 -5.56
C GLY A 220 -29.03 21.06 -4.48
N VAL A 221 -29.78 20.07 -3.98
CA VAL A 221 -29.30 19.08 -3.02
C VAL A 221 -28.86 17.83 -3.75
N TRP A 222 -27.66 17.33 -3.41
CA TRP A 222 -27.20 16.06 -3.93
C TRP A 222 -27.92 14.87 -3.28
N ARG A 223 -28.46 13.98 -4.10
CA ARG A 223 -29.16 12.78 -3.71
C ARG A 223 -28.39 11.54 -4.14
N ILE A 224 -28.13 10.67 -3.18
CA ILE A 224 -27.32 9.46 -3.36
C ILE A 224 -28.26 8.25 -3.38
N CYS A 225 -28.07 7.40 -4.41
CA CYS A 225 -28.75 6.12 -4.57
C CYS A 225 -27.75 5.01 -4.85
N GLY A 226 -27.89 3.87 -4.16
CA GLY A 226 -27.01 2.73 -4.36
C GLY A 226 -26.72 1.96 -3.09
N GLU A 227 -25.71 1.09 -3.12
CA GLU A 227 -25.35 0.21 -2.00
C GLU A 227 -23.83 0.14 -1.86
N LYS A 228 -23.34 0.26 -0.63
CA LYS A 228 -21.92 0.15 -0.29
C LYS A 228 -21.68 -0.90 0.78
N VAL A 229 -20.49 -1.51 0.74
CA VAL A 229 -19.96 -2.30 1.85
C VAL A 229 -19.25 -1.35 2.79
N CYS A 230 -19.80 -1.16 3.99
CA CYS A 230 -19.31 -0.16 4.92
C CYS A 230 -19.55 -0.63 6.37
N ARG A 231 -18.64 -0.29 7.27
CA ARG A 231 -18.74 -0.58 8.71
C ARG A 231 -19.41 0.57 9.45
N TYR A 232 -20.67 0.77 9.18
CA TYR A 232 -21.43 1.88 9.74
C TYR A 232 -21.97 1.56 11.15
N LYS A 233 -21.72 2.46 12.08
CA LYS A 233 -22.19 2.38 13.47
C LYS A 233 -22.83 3.70 13.92
N ASN A 234 -23.78 4.19 13.14
CA ASN A 234 -24.56 5.39 13.48
C ASN A 234 -23.71 6.69 13.58
N GLY A 235 -22.76 6.87 12.67
CA GLY A 235 -21.91 8.06 12.56
C GLY A 235 -22.03 8.74 11.20
N TYR A 236 -20.95 9.35 10.77
CA TYR A 236 -20.82 9.89 9.41
C TYR A 236 -20.39 8.81 8.44
N ILE A 237 -20.76 8.96 7.16
CA ILE A 237 -20.28 8.07 6.11
C ILE A 237 -19.65 8.92 5.00
N LEU A 238 -18.40 8.64 4.67
CA LEU A 238 -17.74 9.18 3.49
C LEU A 238 -17.97 8.21 2.32
N VAL A 239 -18.81 8.61 1.36
CA VAL A 239 -19.24 7.75 0.26
C VAL A 239 -18.62 8.23 -1.05
N LEU A 240 -18.04 7.30 -1.81
CA LEU A 240 -17.57 7.57 -3.17
C LEU A 240 -18.68 7.20 -4.17
N CYS A 241 -19.13 8.19 -4.93
CA CYS A 241 -20.22 8.03 -5.89
C CYS A 241 -19.75 8.33 -7.32
N SER A 242 -20.41 7.69 -8.28
CA SER A 242 -20.31 8.05 -9.69
C SER A 242 -21.24 9.23 -9.99
N LEU A 243 -20.74 10.18 -10.76
CA LEU A 243 -21.50 11.27 -11.36
C LEU A 243 -21.72 10.99 -12.85
N GLU A 244 -22.54 11.79 -13.50
CA GLU A 244 -22.66 11.81 -14.96
C GLU A 244 -21.27 11.83 -15.63
N ALA A 245 -21.12 11.09 -16.74
CA ALA A 245 -19.86 10.90 -17.47
C ALA A 245 -18.76 10.13 -16.71
N ALA A 246 -19.13 9.24 -15.78
CA ALA A 246 -18.23 8.35 -15.03
C ALA A 246 -17.11 9.09 -14.25
N ARG A 247 -17.39 10.28 -13.75
CA ARG A 247 -16.54 10.97 -12.78
C ARG A 247 -16.84 10.44 -11.38
N LEU A 248 -15.82 10.36 -10.56
CA LEU A 248 -15.96 9.97 -9.17
C LEU A 248 -15.89 11.18 -8.26
N LYS A 249 -16.77 11.24 -7.27
CA LYS A 249 -16.77 12.29 -6.24
C LYS A 249 -17.14 11.71 -4.88
N ALA A 250 -16.52 12.24 -3.85
CA ALA A 250 -16.83 11.88 -2.48
C ALA A 250 -17.93 12.79 -1.91
N PHE A 251 -18.79 12.19 -1.11
CA PHE A 251 -19.87 12.86 -0.40
C PHE A 251 -19.86 12.47 1.06
N LEU A 252 -20.12 13.42 1.93
CA LEU A 252 -20.34 13.18 3.35
C LEU A 252 -21.84 13.00 3.62
N ILE A 253 -22.20 11.90 4.22
CA ILE A 253 -23.54 11.65 4.73
C ILE A 253 -23.52 11.85 6.24
N HIS A 254 -24.44 12.69 6.73
CA HIS A 254 -24.56 13.01 8.15
C HIS A 254 -25.24 11.86 8.93
N PRO A 255 -24.99 11.75 10.27
CA PRO A 255 -25.71 10.81 11.09
C PRO A 255 -27.22 10.99 10.96
N ASN A 256 -27.97 9.90 11.03
CA ASN A 256 -29.44 9.91 10.92
C ASN A 256 -30.01 10.49 9.63
N ALA A 257 -29.23 10.57 8.54
CA ALA A 257 -29.72 11.01 7.23
C ALA A 257 -30.86 10.11 6.76
N GLN A 258 -31.91 10.72 6.19
CA GLN A 258 -33.04 9.97 5.63
C GLN A 258 -32.57 9.09 4.45
N GLY A 259 -33.17 7.91 4.30
CA GLY A 259 -32.88 7.00 3.19
C GLY A 259 -31.67 6.06 3.40
N VAL A 260 -31.02 6.12 4.55
CA VAL A 260 -29.95 5.18 4.92
C VAL A 260 -30.56 3.95 5.60
N THR A 261 -30.31 2.77 5.05
CA THR A 261 -30.75 1.49 5.65
C THR A 261 -29.59 0.50 5.71
N LEU A 262 -29.56 -0.30 6.80
CA LEU A 262 -28.52 -1.30 7.04
C LEU A 262 -29.05 -2.69 6.70
N ASN A 263 -28.27 -3.45 5.94
CA ASN A 263 -28.54 -4.85 5.63
C ASN A 263 -27.26 -5.68 5.83
N GLY A 264 -27.01 -6.11 7.06
CA GLY A 264 -25.77 -6.77 7.44
C GLY A 264 -24.54 -5.87 7.23
N PRO A 265 -23.55 -6.27 6.41
CA PRO A 265 -22.38 -5.45 6.11
C PRO A 265 -22.64 -4.37 5.05
N PHE A 266 -23.86 -4.31 4.51
CA PHE A 266 -24.21 -3.38 3.43
C PHE A 266 -25.00 -2.20 3.97
N VAL A 267 -24.69 -1.04 3.40
CA VAL A 267 -25.42 0.20 3.63
C VAL A 267 -26.08 0.60 2.32
N ASN A 268 -27.41 0.68 2.33
CA ASN A 268 -28.20 1.11 1.19
C ASN A 268 -28.57 2.59 1.32
N PHE A 269 -28.45 3.30 0.24
CA PHE A 269 -28.82 4.70 0.10
C PHE A 269 -30.00 4.80 -0.85
N LEU A 270 -31.10 5.38 -0.37
CA LEU A 270 -32.30 5.63 -1.17
C LEU A 270 -32.62 7.12 -1.12
N ASN A 271 -32.23 7.83 -2.15
CA ASN A 271 -32.45 9.27 -2.25
C ASN A 271 -31.87 10.05 -1.06
N THR A 272 -30.71 9.60 -0.55
CA THR A 272 -30.08 10.10 0.66
C THR A 272 -29.36 11.42 0.39
N PRO A 273 -29.59 12.48 1.21
CA PRO A 273 -28.88 13.74 1.03
C PRO A 273 -27.39 13.59 1.39
N GLY A 274 -26.51 14.15 0.57
CA GLY A 274 -25.07 14.14 0.79
C GLY A 274 -24.40 15.50 0.52
N THR A 275 -23.43 15.85 1.36
CA THR A 275 -22.61 17.07 1.21
C THR A 275 -21.39 16.73 0.35
N PRO A 276 -21.19 17.38 -0.81
CA PRO A 276 -20.05 17.09 -1.67
C PRO A 276 -18.74 17.61 -1.09
N LEU A 277 -17.65 16.89 -1.33
CA LEU A 277 -16.29 17.34 -1.06
C LEU A 277 -15.74 18.06 -2.29
N ASP A 278 -15.97 19.37 -2.36
CA ASP A 278 -15.66 20.18 -3.54
C ASP A 278 -14.22 20.70 -3.59
N GLN A 279 -13.55 20.81 -2.43
CA GLN A 279 -12.22 21.41 -2.31
C GLN A 279 -11.07 20.44 -2.63
N ILE A 280 -11.32 19.13 -2.58
CA ILE A 280 -10.31 18.10 -2.83
C ILE A 280 -10.29 17.70 -4.31
N SER A 281 -9.10 17.57 -4.87
CA SER A 281 -8.94 17.00 -6.22
C SER A 281 -9.15 15.48 -6.21
N GLU A 282 -9.52 14.91 -7.37
CA GLU A 282 -9.65 13.43 -7.49
C GLU A 282 -8.35 12.71 -7.15
N THR A 283 -7.19 13.28 -7.48
CA THR A 283 -5.87 12.72 -7.18
C THR A 283 -5.54 12.75 -5.71
N ASP A 284 -5.81 13.87 -5.03
CA ASP A 284 -5.54 14.02 -3.60
C ASP A 284 -6.49 13.15 -2.76
N LEU A 285 -7.75 13.02 -3.20
CA LEU A 285 -8.70 12.09 -2.60
C LEU A 285 -8.23 10.64 -2.73
N ALA A 286 -7.78 10.23 -3.91
CA ALA A 286 -7.27 8.88 -4.14
C ALA A 286 -6.03 8.60 -3.26
N GLN A 287 -5.10 9.54 -3.17
CA GLN A 287 -3.93 9.43 -2.29
C GLN A 287 -4.33 9.32 -0.82
N THR A 288 -5.30 10.13 -0.37
CA THR A 288 -5.81 10.07 1.01
C THR A 288 -6.46 8.72 1.30
N LEU A 289 -7.28 8.20 0.39
CA LEU A 289 -7.91 6.88 0.55
C LEU A 289 -6.88 5.73 0.52
N CYS A 290 -5.77 5.86 -0.22
CA CYS A 290 -4.69 4.87 -0.21
C CYS A 290 -4.06 4.66 1.17
N MET A 291 -4.16 5.61 2.09
CA MET A 291 -3.70 5.43 3.46
C MET A 291 -4.38 4.26 4.18
N SER A 292 -5.63 3.95 3.82
CA SER A 292 -6.33 2.77 4.36
C SER A 292 -5.59 1.46 4.07
N ARG A 293 -4.81 1.39 2.97
CA ARG A 293 -3.99 0.23 2.61
C ARG A 293 -2.81 0.07 3.58
N LEU A 294 -2.15 1.17 3.91
CA LEU A 294 -1.05 1.16 4.89
C LEU A 294 -1.56 0.77 6.29
N HIS A 295 -2.69 1.33 6.71
CA HIS A 295 -3.33 0.96 7.97
C HIS A 295 -3.75 -0.53 8.00
N ALA A 296 -4.25 -1.06 6.89
CA ALA A 296 -4.57 -2.49 6.78
C ALA A 296 -3.33 -3.38 6.93
N ALA A 297 -2.17 -2.98 6.41
CA ALA A 297 -0.91 -3.69 6.62
C ALA A 297 -0.56 -3.78 8.10
N VAL A 298 -0.61 -2.67 8.83
CA VAL A 298 -0.35 -2.60 10.28
C VAL A 298 -1.30 -3.52 11.06
N LEU A 299 -2.59 -3.48 10.74
CA LEU A 299 -3.59 -4.35 11.39
C LEU A 299 -3.32 -5.84 11.12
N CYS A 300 -2.96 -6.21 9.88
CA CYS A 300 -2.58 -7.58 9.53
C CYS A 300 -1.33 -8.03 10.28
N ARG A 301 -0.28 -7.21 10.29
CA ARG A 301 0.97 -7.50 11.00
C ARG A 301 0.75 -7.67 12.49
N SER A 302 -0.07 -6.83 13.10
CA SER A 302 -0.43 -6.94 14.51
C SER A 302 -1.16 -8.27 14.82
N ARG A 303 -2.06 -8.73 13.94
CA ARG A 303 -2.71 -10.05 14.10
C ARG A 303 -1.71 -11.19 13.99
N LEU A 304 -0.78 -11.11 13.04
CA LEU A 304 0.28 -12.10 12.90
C LEU A 304 1.19 -12.12 14.13
N THR A 305 1.54 -10.97 14.68
CA THR A 305 2.30 -10.84 15.93
C THR A 305 1.56 -11.47 17.11
N SER A 306 0.24 -11.26 17.20
CA SER A 306 -0.61 -11.90 18.22
C SER A 306 -0.59 -13.42 18.10
N ALA A 307 -0.63 -13.96 16.88
CA ALA A 307 -0.52 -15.40 16.65
C ALA A 307 0.83 -15.97 17.08
N VAL A 308 1.93 -15.25 16.84
CA VAL A 308 3.26 -15.65 17.34
C VAL A 308 3.25 -15.75 18.86
N TYR A 309 2.70 -14.75 19.57
CA TYR A 309 2.61 -14.80 21.04
C TYR A 309 1.73 -15.95 21.52
N SER A 310 0.59 -16.19 20.88
CA SER A 310 -0.28 -17.33 21.20
C SER A 310 0.43 -18.67 21.08
N VAL A 311 1.23 -18.85 20.02
CA VAL A 311 2.05 -20.06 19.83
C VAL A 311 3.16 -20.18 20.90
N VAL A 312 3.82 -19.07 21.24
CA VAL A 312 4.85 -19.03 22.28
C VAL A 312 4.26 -19.45 23.64
N ASP A 313 3.11 -18.88 24.02
CA ASP A 313 2.43 -19.20 25.28
C ASP A 313 1.94 -20.64 25.32
N TYR A 314 1.54 -21.19 24.18
CA TYR A 314 1.12 -22.58 24.07
C TYR A 314 2.30 -23.55 24.19
N THR A 315 3.43 -23.27 23.52
CA THR A 315 4.52 -24.23 23.35
C THR A 315 5.50 -24.26 24.53
N ARG A 316 5.69 -23.13 25.24
CA ARG A 316 6.69 -23.03 26.34
C ARG A 316 6.44 -24.02 27.49
N PRO A 317 5.21 -24.20 28.01
CA PRO A 317 4.98 -25.11 29.13
C PRO A 317 4.81 -26.58 28.74
N ARG A 318 4.74 -26.91 27.45
CA ARG A 318 4.37 -28.24 26.96
C ARG A 318 5.59 -29.07 26.57
N VAL A 319 5.48 -30.38 26.82
CA VAL A 319 6.48 -31.39 26.49
C VAL A 319 5.85 -32.43 25.55
N PHE A 320 6.55 -32.79 24.49
CA PHE A 320 6.21 -33.86 23.57
C PHE A 320 7.34 -34.87 23.46
N SER A 321 7.05 -36.14 23.67
CA SER A 321 8.05 -37.24 23.64
C SER A 321 9.32 -36.95 24.47
N GLY A 322 9.16 -36.33 25.65
CA GLY A 322 10.26 -36.02 26.56
C GLY A 322 11.06 -34.77 26.21
N GLN A 323 10.69 -34.02 25.16
CA GLN A 323 11.31 -32.75 24.78
C GLN A 323 10.32 -31.61 24.86
N PRO A 324 10.71 -30.42 25.33
CA PRO A 324 9.86 -29.23 25.25
C PRO A 324 9.42 -28.93 23.81
N LEU A 325 8.15 -28.64 23.60
CA LEU A 325 7.66 -28.25 22.27
C LEU A 325 8.41 -27.04 21.68
N SER A 326 8.80 -26.12 22.53
CA SER A 326 9.59 -24.94 22.17
C SER A 326 11.01 -25.27 21.65
N GLU A 327 11.51 -26.51 21.81
CA GLU A 327 12.80 -26.96 21.28
C GLU A 327 12.70 -27.61 19.91
N LEU A 328 11.50 -27.97 19.46
CA LEU A 328 11.31 -28.56 18.14
C LEU A 328 11.69 -27.58 17.01
N SER A 329 12.61 -28.02 16.15
CA SER A 329 13.14 -27.20 15.05
C SER A 329 12.05 -26.73 14.09
N THR A 330 11.02 -27.53 13.87
CA THR A 330 9.86 -27.19 13.02
C THR A 330 9.07 -26.02 13.58
N ILE A 331 8.80 -26.00 14.89
CA ILE A 331 8.10 -24.90 15.56
C ILE A 331 8.96 -23.64 15.53
N ARG A 332 10.25 -23.77 15.85
CA ARG A 332 11.20 -22.65 15.79
C ARG A 332 11.31 -22.06 14.39
N ALA A 333 11.32 -22.91 13.36
CA ALA A 333 11.35 -22.45 11.96
C ALA A 333 10.06 -21.70 11.58
N THR A 334 8.89 -22.21 11.99
CA THR A 334 7.60 -21.54 11.73
C THR A 334 7.53 -20.15 12.38
N ILE A 335 7.96 -20.05 13.64
CA ILE A 335 8.05 -18.77 14.35
C ILE A 335 9.07 -17.84 13.67
N GLY A 336 10.22 -18.38 13.26
CA GLY A 336 11.28 -17.63 12.57
C GLY A 336 10.82 -17.08 11.21
N ASP A 337 10.09 -17.87 10.44
CA ASP A 337 9.50 -17.43 9.15
C ASP A 337 8.48 -16.29 9.36
N ALA A 338 7.61 -16.44 10.36
CA ALA A 338 6.67 -15.37 10.70
C ALA A 338 7.36 -14.08 11.18
N LEU A 339 8.46 -14.23 11.95
CA LEU A 339 9.27 -13.08 12.38
C LEU A 339 9.92 -12.35 11.20
N LEU A 340 10.37 -13.06 10.17
CA LEU A 340 10.89 -12.44 8.94
C LEU A 340 9.82 -11.63 8.22
N ASP A 341 8.60 -12.17 8.09
CA ASP A 341 7.48 -11.47 7.46
C ASP A 341 7.06 -10.23 8.27
N ILE A 342 6.97 -10.35 9.60
CA ILE A 342 6.66 -9.23 10.52
C ILE A 342 7.72 -8.14 10.39
N TYR A 343 9.01 -8.51 10.47
CA TYR A 343 10.12 -7.55 10.39
C TYR A 343 10.16 -6.82 9.06
N ALA A 344 9.92 -7.55 7.95
CA ALA A 344 9.90 -6.95 6.62
C ALA A 344 8.74 -5.97 6.45
N CYS A 345 7.52 -6.37 6.85
CA CYS A 345 6.35 -5.50 6.74
C CYS A 345 6.50 -4.25 7.60
N GLU A 346 6.87 -4.40 8.87
CA GLU A 346 7.10 -3.28 9.78
C GLU A 346 8.16 -2.30 9.23
N SER A 347 9.26 -2.83 8.70
CA SER A 347 10.29 -2.00 8.08
C SER A 347 9.74 -1.19 6.91
N ALA A 348 8.92 -1.79 6.05
CA ALA A 348 8.32 -1.12 4.90
C ALA A 348 7.21 -0.13 5.30
N GLU A 349 6.41 -0.44 6.32
CA GLU A 349 5.37 0.45 6.86
C GLU A 349 5.99 1.77 7.36
N PHE A 350 7.00 1.68 8.21
CA PHE A 350 7.67 2.87 8.75
C PHE A 350 8.55 3.58 7.72
N PHE A 351 9.13 2.86 6.76
CA PHE A 351 9.80 3.45 5.61
C PHE A 351 8.81 4.30 4.79
N THR A 352 7.63 3.76 4.49
CA THR A 352 6.57 4.45 3.74
C THR A 352 6.00 5.64 4.50
N ALA A 353 5.74 5.49 5.80
CA ALA A 353 5.33 6.60 6.66
C ALA A 353 6.39 7.70 6.70
N GLY A 354 7.66 7.32 6.79
CA GLY A 354 8.78 8.25 6.75
C GLY A 354 8.89 9.03 5.43
N LEU A 355 8.57 8.42 4.28
CA LEU A 355 8.47 9.14 3.01
C LEU A 355 7.36 10.20 3.05
N LEU A 356 6.18 9.84 3.56
CA LEU A 356 5.04 10.74 3.66
C LEU A 356 5.27 11.90 4.65
N ASP A 357 6.03 11.65 5.71
CA ASP A 357 6.29 12.63 6.77
C ASP A 357 7.51 13.50 6.47
N GLY A 358 8.54 12.95 5.80
CA GLY A 358 9.81 13.62 5.54
C GLY A 358 9.82 14.52 4.31
N TYR A 359 8.93 14.26 3.33
CA TYR A 359 8.95 14.96 2.05
C TYR A 359 7.63 15.67 1.76
N ALA A 360 7.72 16.78 1.01
CA ALA A 360 6.54 17.52 0.56
C ALA A 360 5.91 16.81 -0.64
N ASP A 361 4.60 16.60 -0.59
CA ASP A 361 3.81 15.99 -1.67
C ASP A 361 4.39 14.65 -2.16
N ALA A 362 4.87 13.80 -1.23
CA ALA A 362 5.43 12.51 -1.57
C ALA A 362 4.39 11.59 -2.21
N ASP A 363 4.70 11.07 -3.41
CA ASP A 363 3.90 10.07 -4.10
C ASP A 363 4.30 8.67 -3.62
N ALA A 364 3.64 8.17 -2.59
CA ALA A 364 3.87 6.86 -1.98
C ALA A 364 2.68 5.90 -2.14
N GLU A 365 1.83 6.12 -3.16
CA GLU A 365 0.63 5.28 -3.40
C GLU A 365 0.99 3.81 -3.66
N LEU A 366 2.10 3.57 -4.38
CA LEU A 366 2.55 2.21 -4.65
C LEU A 366 3.10 1.54 -3.40
N GLU A 367 3.89 2.24 -2.61
CA GLU A 367 4.48 1.75 -1.37
C GLU A 367 3.38 1.33 -0.37
N MET A 368 2.34 2.15 -0.19
CA MET A 368 1.19 1.83 0.65
C MET A 368 0.45 0.57 0.16
N ALA A 369 0.27 0.44 -1.15
CA ALA A 369 -0.37 -0.73 -1.75
C ALA A 369 0.48 -2.00 -1.60
N MET A 370 1.80 -1.88 -1.77
CA MET A 370 2.76 -2.98 -1.63
C MET A 370 2.84 -3.50 -0.19
N CYS A 371 2.85 -2.61 0.82
CA CYS A 371 2.82 -3.01 2.23
C CYS A 371 1.60 -3.90 2.52
N ARG A 372 0.41 -3.49 2.08
CA ARG A 372 -0.79 -4.32 2.23
C ARG A 372 -0.68 -5.66 1.52
N ASN A 373 -0.28 -5.65 0.24
CA ASN A 373 -0.24 -6.88 -0.56
C ASN A 373 0.79 -7.87 -0.04
N PHE A 374 1.92 -7.41 0.49
CA PHE A 374 2.89 -8.28 1.15
C PHE A 374 2.25 -9.04 2.31
N MET A 375 1.52 -8.36 3.20
CA MET A 375 0.88 -9.03 4.34
C MET A 375 -0.27 -9.94 3.92
N VAL A 376 -0.99 -9.63 2.86
CA VAL A 376 -2.04 -10.53 2.35
C VAL A 376 -1.43 -11.81 1.77
N ASN A 377 -0.31 -11.71 1.04
CA ASN A 377 0.35 -12.87 0.42
C ASN A 377 1.12 -13.71 1.46
N HIS A 378 2.06 -13.10 2.16
CA HIS A 378 2.96 -13.80 3.08
C HIS A 378 2.36 -13.98 4.47
N GLY A 379 1.78 -12.92 5.03
CA GLY A 379 1.24 -12.94 6.38
C GLY A 379 0.09 -13.92 6.57
N LEU A 380 -0.81 -14.08 5.59
CA LEU A 380 -1.89 -15.07 5.68
C LEU A 380 -1.35 -16.50 5.64
N SER A 381 -0.34 -16.78 4.82
CA SER A 381 0.31 -18.08 4.76
C SER A 381 1.02 -18.40 6.09
N SER A 382 1.73 -17.44 6.66
CA SER A 382 2.39 -17.58 7.96
C SER A 382 1.38 -17.72 9.10
N MET A 383 0.25 -17.00 9.05
CA MET A 383 -0.86 -17.14 10.01
C MET A 383 -1.41 -18.57 10.02
N LEU A 384 -1.71 -19.15 8.86
CA LEU A 384 -2.22 -20.52 8.77
C LEU A 384 -1.27 -21.55 9.40
N LYS A 385 0.04 -21.40 9.20
CA LYS A 385 1.05 -22.27 9.81
C LYS A 385 1.11 -22.10 11.33
N LEU A 386 1.01 -20.88 11.83
CA LEU A 386 1.06 -20.59 13.27
C LEU A 386 -0.17 -21.13 13.99
N VAL A 387 -1.39 -20.84 13.50
CA VAL A 387 -2.61 -21.24 14.19
C VAL A 387 -2.84 -22.76 14.17
N SER A 388 -2.23 -23.49 13.24
CA SER A 388 -2.28 -24.95 13.21
C SER A 388 -1.54 -25.65 14.38
N ILE A 389 -0.68 -24.91 15.11
CA ILE A 389 0.08 -25.47 16.25
C ILE A 389 -0.79 -25.62 17.50
N PRO A 390 -1.51 -24.57 17.98
CA PRO A 390 -2.34 -24.63 19.18
C PRO A 390 -3.82 -24.90 18.93
N GLU A 391 -4.24 -25.19 17.70
CA GLU A 391 -5.64 -25.16 17.23
C GLU A 391 -6.65 -25.79 18.18
N LEU A 392 -6.39 -27.01 18.63
CA LEU A 392 -7.32 -27.74 19.50
C LEU A 392 -7.54 -27.10 20.88
N ASP A 393 -6.50 -26.50 21.43
CA ASP A 393 -6.57 -25.91 22.78
C ASP A 393 -6.97 -24.44 22.78
N LYS A 394 -6.82 -23.75 21.63
CA LYS A 394 -7.07 -22.33 21.46
C LYS A 394 -7.95 -22.04 20.24
N GLU A 395 -8.95 -22.91 19.98
CA GLU A 395 -9.80 -22.86 18.77
C GLU A 395 -10.42 -21.48 18.55
N GLU A 396 -11.05 -20.89 19.55
CA GLU A 396 -11.73 -19.59 19.40
C GLU A 396 -10.73 -18.46 19.13
N GLU A 397 -9.57 -18.44 19.79
CA GLU A 397 -8.51 -17.45 19.55
C GLU A 397 -7.94 -17.59 18.13
N CYS A 398 -7.61 -18.81 17.71
CA CYS A 398 -7.10 -19.10 16.37
C CYS A 398 -8.11 -18.74 15.28
N LYS A 399 -9.37 -19.07 15.48
CA LYS A 399 -10.46 -18.72 14.58
C LYS A 399 -10.62 -17.21 14.45
N GLN A 400 -10.61 -16.48 15.57
CA GLN A 400 -10.70 -15.02 15.56
C GLN A 400 -9.54 -14.38 14.81
N LEU A 401 -8.29 -14.82 15.05
CA LEU A 401 -7.10 -14.32 14.36
C LEU A 401 -7.17 -14.55 12.84
N LEU A 402 -7.60 -15.73 12.42
CA LEU A 402 -7.81 -16.06 11.02
C LEU A 402 -8.92 -15.24 10.38
N ASP A 403 -10.05 -15.09 11.07
CA ASP A 403 -11.18 -14.31 10.57
C ASP A 403 -10.83 -12.82 10.43
N ASP A 404 -10.06 -12.25 11.35
CA ASP A 404 -9.56 -10.89 11.27
C ASP A 404 -8.66 -10.70 10.04
N MET A 405 -7.69 -11.60 9.82
CA MET A 405 -6.81 -11.56 8.65
C MET A 405 -7.60 -11.74 7.35
N ARG A 406 -8.50 -12.72 7.29
CA ARG A 406 -9.38 -12.96 6.15
C ARG A 406 -10.26 -11.74 5.87
N HIS A 407 -10.76 -11.09 6.90
CA HIS A 407 -11.56 -9.87 6.75
C HIS A 407 -10.77 -8.78 6.01
N LEU A 408 -9.53 -8.51 6.43
CA LEU A 408 -8.68 -7.50 5.79
C LEU A 408 -8.26 -7.91 4.36
N ALA A 409 -8.00 -9.20 4.13
CA ALA A 409 -7.60 -9.71 2.83
C ALA A 409 -8.73 -9.74 1.79
N CYS A 410 -9.97 -10.10 2.22
CA CYS A 410 -11.05 -10.43 1.29
C CYS A 410 -12.17 -9.39 1.24
N ARG A 411 -12.44 -8.66 2.33
CA ARG A 411 -13.53 -7.68 2.36
C ARG A 411 -13.16 -6.28 1.89
N GLY A 412 -11.88 -5.95 1.92
CA GLY A 412 -11.35 -4.73 1.31
C GLY A 412 -11.23 -4.87 -0.21
N GLU A 413 -10.17 -4.32 -0.76
CA GLU A 413 -9.81 -4.53 -2.17
C GLU A 413 -9.28 -5.96 -2.36
N SER A 414 -9.58 -6.58 -3.50
CA SER A 414 -8.98 -7.88 -3.82
C SER A 414 -7.47 -7.75 -4.05
N LEU A 415 -6.74 -8.83 -3.79
CA LEU A 415 -5.30 -8.88 -4.05
C LEU A 415 -5.00 -8.55 -5.52
N ASP A 416 -5.77 -9.12 -6.44
CA ASP A 416 -5.57 -8.91 -7.87
C ASP A 416 -5.83 -7.47 -8.29
N SER A 417 -6.85 -6.80 -7.72
CA SER A 417 -7.11 -5.38 -8.00
C SER A 417 -5.94 -4.49 -7.59
N VAL A 418 -5.35 -4.78 -6.42
CA VAL A 418 -4.20 -4.01 -5.94
C VAL A 418 -2.93 -4.35 -6.71
N ASN A 419 -2.72 -5.61 -7.11
CA ASN A 419 -1.63 -5.99 -8.02
C ASN A 419 -1.74 -5.26 -9.36
N MET A 420 -2.95 -5.19 -9.93
CA MET A 420 -3.17 -4.42 -11.16
C MET A 420 -2.90 -2.94 -10.98
N PHE A 421 -3.30 -2.35 -9.85
CA PHE A 421 -3.00 -0.96 -9.52
C PHE A 421 -1.48 -0.72 -9.48
N ILE A 422 -0.72 -1.57 -8.78
CA ILE A 422 0.74 -1.46 -8.68
C ILE A 422 1.40 -1.60 -10.05
N ALA A 423 1.09 -2.67 -10.78
CA ALA A 423 1.73 -2.97 -12.06
C ALA A 423 1.41 -1.95 -13.14
N LEU A 424 0.14 -1.54 -13.28
CA LEU A 424 -0.27 -0.58 -14.30
C LEU A 424 0.32 0.81 -14.06
N ASN A 425 0.37 1.28 -12.80
CA ASN A 425 1.02 2.55 -12.48
C ASN A 425 2.53 2.49 -12.72
N GLY A 426 3.19 1.39 -12.31
CA GLY A 426 4.61 1.18 -12.55
C GLY A 426 4.94 1.14 -14.04
N ILE A 427 4.23 0.32 -14.83
CA ILE A 427 4.42 0.22 -16.29
C ILE A 427 4.08 1.54 -16.99
N HIS A 428 3.07 2.25 -16.56
CA HIS A 428 2.74 3.55 -17.12
C HIS A 428 3.88 4.56 -16.92
N HIS A 429 4.45 4.61 -15.72
CA HIS A 429 5.62 5.42 -15.43
C HIS A 429 6.83 4.99 -16.27
N ALA A 430 7.14 3.70 -16.30
CA ALA A 430 8.22 3.13 -17.11
C ALA A 430 8.02 3.41 -18.60
N GLY A 431 6.80 3.27 -19.11
CA GLY A 431 6.46 3.54 -20.51
C GLY A 431 6.66 5.01 -20.91
N LYS A 432 6.44 5.96 -19.98
CA LYS A 432 6.78 7.36 -20.24
C LYS A 432 8.28 7.59 -20.28
N ALA A 433 9.00 7.08 -19.28
CA ALA A 433 10.45 7.24 -19.17
C ALA A 433 11.20 6.56 -20.34
N MET A 434 10.78 5.35 -20.72
CA MET A 434 11.43 4.56 -21.78
C MET A 434 10.75 4.67 -23.16
N SER A 435 9.85 5.63 -23.37
CA SER A 435 9.03 5.72 -24.58
C SER A 435 9.84 5.77 -25.88
N GLN A 436 10.97 6.46 -25.89
CA GLN A 436 11.86 6.54 -27.06
C GLN A 436 12.57 5.21 -27.30
N GLU A 437 13.10 4.57 -26.28
CA GLU A 437 13.77 3.26 -26.37
C GLU A 437 12.81 2.19 -26.89
N VAL A 438 11.61 2.13 -26.34
CA VAL A 438 10.56 1.18 -26.77
C VAL A 438 10.17 1.39 -28.23
N LYS A 439 10.03 2.64 -28.68
CA LYS A 439 9.79 2.94 -30.10
C LYS A 439 10.92 2.45 -31.01
N GLN A 440 12.17 2.60 -30.58
CA GLN A 440 13.34 2.13 -31.32
C GLN A 440 13.43 0.58 -31.37
N ILE A 441 13.11 -0.10 -30.26
CA ILE A 441 13.05 -1.58 -30.19
C ILE A 441 11.96 -2.12 -31.12
N ARG A 442 10.81 -1.45 -31.22
CA ARG A 442 9.70 -1.87 -32.11
C ARG A 442 9.95 -1.63 -33.58
N ASN A 443 10.90 -0.77 -33.94
CA ASN A 443 11.25 -0.44 -35.30
C ASN A 443 12.74 -0.76 -35.57
N PRO A 444 13.15 -2.05 -35.49
CA PRO A 444 14.56 -2.44 -35.55
C PRO A 444 15.25 -2.08 -36.88
N LEU A 445 14.49 -2.08 -37.97
CA LEU A 445 15.01 -1.72 -39.30
C LEU A 445 15.39 -0.24 -39.41
N MET A 446 14.73 0.63 -38.65
CA MET A 446 15.01 2.05 -38.67
C MET A 446 16.13 2.46 -37.69
N HIS A 447 16.44 1.61 -36.71
CA HIS A 447 17.44 1.89 -35.66
C HIS A 447 18.44 0.72 -35.44
N PRO A 448 19.12 0.22 -36.48
CA PRO A 448 19.95 -0.99 -36.39
C PRO A 448 21.13 -0.84 -35.43
N THR A 449 21.77 0.32 -35.36
CA THR A 449 22.88 0.58 -34.43
C THR A 449 22.44 0.58 -32.97
N PHE A 450 21.26 1.07 -32.68
CA PHE A 450 20.67 1.04 -31.33
C PHE A 450 20.37 -0.42 -30.95
N ILE A 451 19.74 -1.18 -31.84
CA ILE A 451 19.39 -2.60 -31.60
C ILE A 451 20.65 -3.43 -31.31
N ILE A 452 21.70 -3.27 -32.09
CA ILE A 452 22.96 -4.01 -31.88
C ILE A 452 23.55 -3.66 -30.49
N LYS A 453 23.59 -2.37 -30.12
CA LYS A 453 24.05 -1.96 -28.80
C LYS A 453 23.18 -2.53 -27.69
N LYS A 454 21.86 -2.52 -27.87
CA LYS A 454 20.89 -3.04 -26.89
C LYS A 454 21.02 -4.55 -26.71
N VAL A 455 21.16 -5.31 -27.84
CA VAL A 455 21.39 -6.77 -27.80
C VAL A 455 22.70 -7.10 -27.08
N LEU A 456 23.77 -6.35 -27.33
CA LEU A 456 25.03 -6.55 -26.62
C LEU A 456 24.92 -6.22 -25.12
N ALA A 457 24.20 -5.18 -24.77
CA ALA A 457 23.94 -4.82 -23.38
C ALA A 457 23.02 -5.84 -22.68
N ASN A 458 22.01 -6.35 -23.37
CA ASN A 458 21.06 -7.32 -22.83
C ASN A 458 21.61 -8.74 -22.69
N ARG A 459 22.75 -9.08 -23.28
CA ARG A 459 23.38 -10.41 -23.12
C ARG A 459 23.57 -10.81 -21.65
N HIS A 460 23.89 -9.88 -20.78
CA HIS A 460 24.02 -10.13 -19.35
C HIS A 460 22.65 -10.34 -18.69
N GLN A 461 21.63 -9.60 -19.13
CA GLN A 461 20.26 -9.76 -18.66
C GLN A 461 19.65 -11.10 -19.08
N GLU A 462 19.84 -11.52 -20.33
CA GLU A 462 19.41 -12.83 -20.85
C GLU A 462 20.10 -14.01 -20.13
N LYS A 463 21.34 -13.81 -19.68
CA LYS A 463 22.10 -14.80 -18.88
C LYS A 463 21.78 -14.73 -17.40
N ASP A 464 20.84 -13.89 -17.01
CA ASP A 464 20.46 -13.66 -15.62
C ASP A 464 21.63 -13.18 -14.70
N ASP A 465 22.57 -12.44 -15.30
CA ASP A 465 23.77 -11.90 -14.64
C ASP A 465 23.95 -10.41 -15.02
N PRO A 466 23.05 -9.51 -14.53
CA PRO A 466 23.15 -8.08 -14.80
C PRO A 466 24.41 -7.48 -14.18
N LYS A 467 25.05 -6.53 -14.89
CA LYS A 467 26.18 -5.79 -14.30
C LYS A 467 25.68 -4.83 -13.22
N LEU A 468 26.15 -5.03 -12.01
CA LEU A 468 25.88 -4.14 -10.88
C LEU A 468 26.56 -2.79 -11.12
N ASN A 469 25.80 -1.71 -11.08
CA ASN A 469 26.22 -0.33 -11.35
C ASN A 469 25.55 0.73 -10.47
N LEU A 470 24.67 0.30 -9.55
CA LEU A 470 24.00 1.20 -8.64
C LEU A 470 24.80 1.48 -7.36
N PHE A 471 25.78 0.62 -7.02
CA PHE A 471 26.66 0.77 -5.85
C PHE A 471 25.90 1.05 -4.54
N LEU A 472 24.82 0.30 -4.29
CA LEU A 472 23.93 0.53 -3.14
C LEU A 472 24.66 0.37 -1.79
N ILE A 473 25.73 -0.41 -1.75
CA ILE A 473 26.54 -0.64 -0.55
C ILE A 473 27.17 0.64 0.01
N GLU A 474 27.40 1.65 -0.82
CA GLU A 474 27.99 2.93 -0.37
C GLU A 474 27.10 3.66 0.65
N HIS A 475 25.79 3.35 0.66
CA HIS A 475 24.79 3.93 1.55
C HIS A 475 24.35 3.00 2.69
N LEU A 476 24.96 1.81 2.82
CA LEU A 476 24.64 0.79 3.80
C LEU A 476 25.89 0.41 4.61
N HIS A 477 25.68 -0.25 5.76
CA HIS A 477 26.80 -0.78 6.52
C HIS A 477 27.54 -1.86 5.70
N PRO A 478 28.91 -1.87 5.71
CA PRO A 478 29.72 -2.77 4.87
C PRO A 478 29.42 -4.26 5.02
N SER A 479 28.95 -4.69 6.20
CA SER A 479 28.55 -6.10 6.44
C SER A 479 27.34 -6.54 5.60
N LEU A 480 26.59 -5.60 5.03
CA LEU A 480 25.44 -5.87 4.15
C LEU A 480 25.80 -5.92 2.66
N LYS A 481 27.10 -6.07 2.32
CA LYS A 481 27.53 -6.04 0.92
C LYS A 481 26.79 -7.08 0.07
N LEU A 482 26.79 -8.34 0.46
CA LEU A 482 26.12 -9.39 -0.32
C LEU A 482 24.61 -9.14 -0.44
N PRO A 483 23.85 -8.86 0.64
CA PRO A 483 22.43 -8.52 0.52
C PRO A 483 22.17 -7.27 -0.33
N SER A 484 23.05 -6.27 -0.29
CA SER A 484 22.91 -5.07 -1.11
C SER A 484 23.11 -5.35 -2.60
N ASP A 485 24.08 -6.21 -2.95
CA ASP A 485 24.31 -6.67 -4.32
C ASP A 485 23.09 -7.45 -4.85
N GLN A 486 22.42 -8.22 -3.98
CA GLN A 486 21.19 -8.94 -4.30
C GLN A 486 19.99 -8.01 -4.53
N LEU A 487 19.85 -6.95 -3.74
CA LEU A 487 18.84 -5.91 -3.99
C LEU A 487 19.11 -5.22 -5.34
N GLU A 488 20.36 -4.84 -5.60
CA GLU A 488 20.75 -4.20 -6.85
C GLU A 488 20.43 -5.08 -8.06
N TYR A 489 20.73 -6.38 -7.95
CA TYR A 489 20.35 -7.38 -8.95
C TYR A 489 18.83 -7.33 -9.21
N CYS A 490 17.99 -7.36 -8.17
CA CYS A 490 16.53 -7.35 -8.31
C CYS A 490 16.02 -6.06 -8.99
N VAL A 491 16.57 -4.90 -8.64
CA VAL A 491 16.22 -3.60 -9.23
C VAL A 491 16.56 -3.57 -10.73
N LEU A 492 17.73 -4.07 -11.10
CA LEU A 492 18.15 -4.13 -12.50
C LEU A 492 17.29 -5.10 -13.34
N ARG A 493 16.89 -6.23 -12.73
CA ARG A 493 16.02 -7.21 -13.38
C ARG A 493 14.58 -6.70 -13.53
N MET A 494 14.11 -5.80 -12.66
CA MET A 494 12.78 -5.19 -12.76
C MET A 494 12.63 -4.40 -14.08
N ARG A 495 13.61 -3.59 -14.43
CA ARG A 495 13.61 -2.88 -15.72
C ARG A 495 13.54 -3.85 -16.89
N PHE A 496 14.31 -4.93 -16.86
CA PHE A 496 14.29 -5.97 -17.89
C PHE A 496 12.89 -6.58 -18.05
N ALA A 497 12.20 -6.91 -16.95
CA ALA A 497 10.83 -7.40 -16.98
C ALA A 497 9.86 -6.39 -17.63
N CYS A 498 9.98 -5.10 -17.28
CA CYS A 498 9.16 -4.04 -17.88
C CYS A 498 9.41 -3.90 -19.39
N GLU A 499 10.67 -3.90 -19.83
CA GLU A 499 11.03 -3.85 -21.24
C GLU A 499 10.48 -5.06 -22.02
N THR A 500 10.57 -6.26 -21.44
CA THR A 500 10.04 -7.50 -22.02
C THR A 500 8.52 -7.43 -22.20
N LEU A 501 7.78 -7.02 -21.17
CA LEU A 501 6.33 -6.87 -21.24
C LEU A 501 5.91 -5.81 -22.28
N MET A 502 6.57 -4.65 -22.27
CA MET A 502 6.28 -3.59 -23.23
C MET A 502 6.60 -4.00 -24.67
N ALA A 503 7.69 -4.75 -24.91
CA ALA A 503 8.04 -5.25 -26.21
C ALA A 503 7.04 -6.31 -26.70
N ARG A 504 6.63 -7.25 -25.83
CA ARG A 504 5.73 -8.37 -26.14
C ARG A 504 4.30 -7.89 -26.41
N HIS A 505 3.71 -7.10 -25.52
CA HIS A 505 2.29 -6.76 -25.54
C HIS A 505 1.97 -5.39 -26.12
N GLY A 506 2.86 -4.41 -25.95
CA GLY A 506 2.62 -3.04 -26.41
C GLY A 506 1.36 -2.42 -25.82
N ALA A 507 0.44 -1.99 -26.67
CA ALA A 507 -0.82 -1.39 -26.25
C ALA A 507 -1.79 -2.38 -25.56
N LYS A 508 -1.51 -3.69 -25.67
CA LYS A 508 -2.33 -4.75 -25.04
C LYS A 508 -1.87 -5.12 -23.61
N ILE A 509 -0.82 -4.50 -23.09
CA ILE A 509 -0.33 -4.75 -21.72
C ILE A 509 -1.45 -4.81 -20.68
N PRO A 510 -2.47 -3.91 -20.65
CA PRO A 510 -3.52 -3.96 -19.64
C PRO A 510 -4.33 -5.26 -19.62
N ASN A 511 -4.17 -6.13 -20.59
CA ASN A 511 -4.85 -7.42 -20.68
C ASN A 511 -3.97 -8.61 -20.23
N ALA A 512 -2.69 -8.37 -19.96
CA ALA A 512 -1.73 -9.40 -19.53
C ALA A 512 -1.78 -9.59 -18.00
N TYR A 513 -2.94 -10.00 -17.47
CA TYR A 513 -3.24 -10.01 -16.03
C TYR A 513 -2.26 -10.87 -15.22
N THR A 514 -1.91 -12.06 -15.67
CA THR A 514 -1.01 -12.97 -14.97
C THR A 514 0.39 -12.40 -14.85
N GLU A 515 0.92 -11.86 -15.95
CA GLU A 515 2.26 -11.25 -15.99
C GLU A 515 2.31 -9.93 -15.20
N LEU A 516 1.24 -9.13 -15.24
CA LEU A 516 1.13 -7.90 -14.44
C LEU A 516 1.06 -8.21 -12.94
N SER A 517 0.36 -9.27 -12.53
CA SER A 517 0.32 -9.69 -11.13
C SER A 517 1.72 -10.10 -10.64
N ARG A 518 2.48 -10.85 -11.45
CA ARG A 518 3.87 -11.19 -11.15
C ARG A 518 4.78 -9.95 -11.04
N LEU A 519 4.59 -8.98 -11.95
CA LEU A 519 5.37 -7.75 -11.91
C LEU A 519 5.11 -6.95 -10.62
N ALA A 520 3.84 -6.89 -10.16
CA ALA A 520 3.46 -6.26 -8.90
C ALA A 520 4.07 -6.97 -7.69
N GLU A 521 4.09 -8.31 -7.72
CA GLU A 521 4.71 -9.13 -6.67
C GLU A 521 6.22 -8.86 -6.61
N ALA A 522 6.92 -8.88 -7.75
CA ALA A 522 8.35 -8.56 -7.79
C ALA A 522 8.66 -7.15 -7.25
N ALA A 523 7.84 -6.14 -7.60
CA ALA A 523 7.99 -4.78 -7.09
C ALA A 523 7.77 -4.72 -5.57
N THR A 524 6.77 -5.44 -5.06
CA THR A 524 6.49 -5.54 -3.63
C THR A 524 7.68 -6.13 -2.87
N GLU A 525 8.25 -7.21 -3.37
CA GLU A 525 9.42 -7.85 -2.76
C GLU A 525 10.65 -6.91 -2.76
N ILE A 526 10.86 -6.12 -3.81
CA ILE A 526 11.97 -5.14 -3.88
C ILE A 526 11.79 -4.03 -2.83
N LEU A 527 10.57 -3.53 -2.61
CA LEU A 527 10.30 -2.57 -1.55
C LEU A 527 10.65 -3.14 -0.17
N MET A 528 10.22 -4.38 0.11
CA MET A 528 10.52 -5.05 1.39
C MET A 528 12.03 -5.21 1.59
N MET A 529 12.77 -5.66 0.56
CA MET A 529 14.24 -5.76 0.62
C MET A 529 14.89 -4.41 0.94
N THR A 530 14.44 -3.34 0.28
CA THR A 530 14.96 -1.99 0.49
C THR A 530 14.76 -1.52 1.92
N ALA A 531 13.55 -1.62 2.44
CA ALA A 531 13.21 -1.17 3.78
C ALA A 531 13.93 -1.97 4.88
N VAL A 532 14.03 -3.29 4.69
CA VAL A 532 14.74 -4.20 5.61
C VAL A 532 16.23 -3.86 5.68
N LEU A 533 16.89 -3.65 4.55
CA LEU A 533 18.32 -3.30 4.52
C LEU A 533 18.59 -1.92 5.11
N ALA A 534 17.76 -0.94 4.77
CA ALA A 534 17.87 0.42 5.30
C ALA A 534 17.72 0.42 6.84
N ARG A 535 16.70 -0.27 7.37
CA ARG A 535 16.45 -0.40 8.82
C ARG A 535 17.59 -1.10 9.53
N ALA A 536 18.03 -2.27 9.04
CA ALA A 536 19.10 -3.05 9.68
C ALA A 536 20.42 -2.27 9.71
N SER A 537 20.77 -1.59 8.59
CA SER A 537 21.94 -0.73 8.51
C SER A 537 21.89 0.39 9.55
N ARG A 538 20.76 1.11 9.64
CA ARG A 538 20.56 2.16 10.63
C ARG A 538 20.68 1.61 12.05
N SER A 539 19.97 0.54 12.38
CA SER A 539 19.98 -0.06 13.72
C SER A 539 21.39 -0.41 14.18
N TYR A 540 22.19 -0.95 13.28
CA TYR A 540 23.58 -1.31 13.57
C TYR A 540 24.49 -0.07 13.73
N CYS A 541 24.36 0.93 12.84
CA CYS A 541 25.17 2.15 12.87
C CYS A 541 24.95 2.97 14.15
N ILE A 542 23.71 3.05 14.67
CA ILE A 542 23.40 3.78 15.90
C ILE A 542 23.50 2.91 17.17
N GLY A 543 23.81 1.61 17.04
CA GLY A 543 24.04 0.72 18.16
C GLY A 543 22.77 0.33 18.93
N LEU A 544 21.65 0.08 18.25
CA LEU A 544 20.42 -0.37 18.90
C LEU A 544 20.59 -1.77 19.52
N ARG A 545 19.82 -2.00 20.58
CA ARG A 545 19.74 -3.34 21.18
C ARG A 545 19.29 -4.36 20.13
N ASN A 546 19.96 -5.50 20.05
CA ASN A 546 19.70 -6.57 19.08
C ASN A 546 19.99 -6.22 17.59
N ALA A 547 20.72 -5.15 17.30
CA ALA A 547 21.08 -4.76 15.94
C ALA A 547 21.78 -5.88 15.14
N GLU A 548 22.60 -6.71 15.79
CA GLU A 548 23.21 -7.90 15.16
C GLU A 548 22.17 -8.94 14.72
N ILE A 549 21.06 -9.08 15.45
CA ILE A 549 19.95 -9.96 15.07
C ILE A 549 19.24 -9.36 13.86
N GLU A 550 18.99 -8.05 13.85
CA GLU A 550 18.39 -7.38 12.70
C GLU A 550 19.23 -7.53 11.43
N MET A 551 20.56 -7.43 11.54
CA MET A 551 21.47 -7.68 10.40
C MET A 551 21.31 -9.09 9.83
N LYS A 552 21.16 -10.11 10.70
CA LYS A 552 20.93 -11.49 10.29
C LYS A 552 19.54 -11.69 9.69
N LEU A 553 18.50 -11.07 10.28
CA LEU A 553 17.14 -11.09 9.72
C LEU A 553 17.13 -10.48 8.31
N ALA A 554 17.78 -9.34 8.15
CA ALA A 554 17.89 -8.67 6.85
C ALA A 554 18.59 -9.53 5.81
N ALA A 555 19.74 -10.12 6.15
CA ALA A 555 20.47 -10.99 5.22
C ALA A 555 19.64 -12.23 4.84
N CYS A 556 18.99 -12.88 5.81
CA CYS A 556 18.15 -14.05 5.56
C CYS A 556 16.92 -13.72 4.71
N PHE A 557 16.25 -12.60 4.99
CA PHE A 557 15.08 -12.15 4.23
C PHE A 557 15.46 -11.84 2.78
N VAL A 558 16.52 -11.06 2.57
CA VAL A 558 16.96 -10.63 1.24
C VAL A 558 17.39 -11.82 0.37
N GLU A 559 18.11 -12.80 0.92
CA GLU A 559 18.52 -14.02 0.21
C GLU A 559 17.30 -14.79 -0.32
N ARG A 560 16.32 -15.05 0.55
CA ARG A 560 15.09 -15.76 0.17
C ARG A 560 14.27 -14.97 -0.84
N THR A 561 14.21 -13.67 -0.68
CA THR A 561 13.44 -12.77 -1.54
C THR A 561 14.05 -12.64 -2.92
N ARG A 562 15.38 -12.55 -3.00
CA ARG A 562 16.09 -12.54 -4.27
C ARG A 562 15.73 -13.76 -5.13
N ASP A 563 15.66 -14.95 -4.53
CA ASP A 563 15.30 -16.17 -5.25
C ASP A 563 13.85 -16.15 -5.76
N ARG A 564 12.92 -15.59 -4.95
CA ARG A 564 11.52 -15.40 -5.39
C ARG A 564 11.44 -14.43 -6.56
N VAL A 565 12.05 -13.26 -6.47
CA VAL A 565 12.07 -12.25 -7.54
C VAL A 565 12.70 -12.82 -8.80
N ARG A 566 13.80 -13.55 -8.68
CA ARG A 566 14.46 -14.23 -9.80
C ARG A 566 13.52 -15.18 -10.54
N LYS A 567 12.80 -16.01 -9.79
CA LYS A 567 11.80 -16.93 -10.33
C LYS A 567 10.68 -16.18 -11.05
N ILE A 568 10.11 -15.17 -10.41
CA ILE A 568 9.02 -14.35 -10.95
C ILE A 568 9.43 -13.70 -12.29
N ILE A 569 10.60 -13.08 -12.32
CA ILE A 569 11.08 -12.39 -13.53
C ILE A 569 11.39 -13.40 -14.65
N LYS A 570 11.90 -14.59 -14.29
CA LYS A 570 12.08 -15.67 -15.27
C LYS A 570 10.73 -16.10 -15.87
N GLU A 571 9.69 -16.27 -15.07
CA GLU A 571 8.36 -16.63 -15.56
C GLU A 571 7.76 -15.55 -16.49
N ILE A 572 8.06 -14.25 -16.22
CA ILE A 572 7.70 -13.17 -17.14
C ILE A 572 8.49 -13.27 -18.45
N ASP A 573 9.79 -13.55 -18.39
CA ASP A 573 10.64 -13.68 -19.58
C ASP A 573 10.23 -14.87 -20.45
N ASP A 574 9.99 -16.03 -19.85
CA ASP A 574 9.54 -17.25 -20.50
C ASP A 574 8.20 -17.07 -21.24
N GLY A 575 7.29 -16.23 -20.70
CA GLY A 575 5.96 -15.97 -21.26
C GLY A 575 4.98 -17.13 -21.08
N GLU A 576 3.73 -16.94 -21.51
CA GLU A 576 2.58 -17.77 -21.17
C GLU A 576 2.69 -19.27 -21.57
N TYR A 577 3.47 -19.59 -22.59
CA TYR A 577 3.64 -20.98 -23.05
C TYR A 577 4.72 -21.73 -22.28
N LEU A 578 5.87 -21.11 -22.04
CA LEU A 578 6.98 -21.76 -21.34
C LEU A 578 6.76 -21.82 -19.83
N ASN A 579 6.08 -20.82 -19.27
CA ASN A 579 5.71 -20.81 -17.84
C ASN A 579 4.40 -21.59 -17.56
N LEU A 580 3.76 -22.18 -18.59
CA LEU A 580 2.53 -22.98 -18.54
C LEU A 580 1.26 -22.22 -18.17
N ASP A 581 1.27 -20.90 -18.14
CA ASP A 581 0.07 -20.08 -17.86
C ASP A 581 -1.04 -20.33 -18.88
N HIS A 582 -0.67 -20.51 -20.15
CA HIS A 582 -1.63 -20.81 -21.21
C HIS A 582 -2.53 -22.01 -20.83
N PHE A 583 -1.93 -23.09 -20.34
CA PHE A 583 -2.68 -24.29 -19.96
C PHE A 583 -3.50 -24.09 -18.70
N THR A 584 -2.95 -23.43 -17.68
CA THR A 584 -3.70 -23.19 -16.42
C THR A 584 -4.89 -22.29 -16.67
N VAL A 585 -4.76 -21.25 -17.48
CA VAL A 585 -5.87 -20.37 -17.89
C VAL A 585 -6.89 -21.14 -18.74
N GLU A 586 -6.44 -22.02 -19.65
CA GLU A 586 -7.35 -22.86 -20.43
C GLU A 586 -8.15 -23.83 -19.55
N PHE A 587 -7.51 -24.47 -18.57
CA PHE A 587 -8.21 -25.37 -17.63
C PHE A 587 -9.25 -24.59 -16.82
N GLY A 588 -8.89 -23.41 -16.28
CA GLY A 588 -9.84 -22.54 -15.59
C GLY A 588 -11.04 -22.17 -16.47
N ARG A 589 -10.80 -21.77 -17.72
CA ARG A 589 -11.86 -21.47 -18.69
C ARG A 589 -12.80 -22.65 -18.91
N LYS A 590 -12.25 -23.85 -19.14
CA LYS A 590 -13.07 -25.06 -19.34
C LYS A 590 -13.94 -25.41 -18.13
N VAL A 591 -13.41 -25.22 -16.90
CA VAL A 591 -14.20 -25.42 -15.68
C VAL A 591 -15.34 -24.40 -15.59
N LEU A 592 -15.07 -23.14 -15.92
CA LEU A 592 -16.08 -22.07 -15.92
C LEU A 592 -17.17 -22.31 -16.98
N ASP A 593 -16.78 -22.72 -18.19
CA ASP A 593 -17.73 -22.98 -19.28
C ASP A 593 -18.61 -24.20 -18.98
N ASN A 594 -18.04 -25.27 -18.47
CA ASN A 594 -18.76 -26.53 -18.19
C ASN A 594 -19.45 -26.55 -16.81
N LYS A 595 -19.12 -25.60 -15.93
CA LYS A 595 -19.61 -25.56 -14.53
C LYS A 595 -19.40 -26.89 -13.78
N SER A 596 -18.36 -27.63 -14.12
CA SER A 596 -18.02 -28.94 -13.57
C SER A 596 -16.51 -29.15 -13.54
N MET A 597 -16.07 -30.09 -12.70
CA MET A 597 -14.69 -30.58 -12.77
C MET A 597 -14.48 -31.34 -14.08
N LEU A 598 -13.33 -31.12 -14.74
CA LEU A 598 -13.05 -31.62 -16.08
C LEU A 598 -12.63 -33.09 -16.12
N VAL A 599 -12.21 -33.61 -14.99
CA VAL A 599 -11.60 -34.94 -14.89
C VAL A 599 -12.54 -35.90 -14.18
N GLU A 600 -12.63 -37.10 -14.75
CA GLU A 600 -13.36 -38.21 -14.12
C GLU A 600 -12.62 -38.70 -12.87
N LYS A 601 -13.37 -39.33 -11.96
CA LYS A 601 -12.73 -39.93 -10.79
C LYS A 601 -11.79 -41.06 -11.20
N PRO A 602 -10.68 -41.29 -10.48
CA PRO A 602 -9.68 -42.31 -10.84
C PRO A 602 -10.25 -43.75 -10.92
N ILE A 603 -11.42 -43.97 -10.35
CA ILE A 603 -12.12 -45.25 -10.38
C ILE A 603 -13.08 -45.42 -11.56
N ALA A 604 -13.24 -44.38 -12.36
CA ALA A 604 -14.10 -44.47 -13.55
C ALA A 604 -13.51 -45.45 -14.57
N ARG A 605 -14.35 -46.31 -15.11
CA ARG A 605 -14.00 -47.35 -16.08
C ARG A 605 -14.78 -47.21 -17.40
N THR A 606 -15.31 -46.05 -17.67
CA THR A 606 -16.00 -45.76 -18.95
C THR A 606 -14.94 -45.48 -20.01
N PHE A 607 -14.99 -46.26 -21.06
CA PHE A 607 -14.23 -46.06 -22.28
C PHE A 607 -15.20 -45.54 -23.34
N TRP A 608 -14.76 -44.62 -24.13
CA TRP A 608 -15.51 -44.08 -25.29
C TRP A 608 -15.41 -44.97 -26.48
#